data_c7b48ef88617c483ba5ca3436a2c78a6
#
_entry.id   c7b48ef88617c483ba5ca3436a2c78a6
#
_cell.length_a   1.000
_cell.length_b   1.000
_cell.length_c   1.000
_cell.angle_alpha   90.00
_cell.angle_beta   90.00
_cell.angle_gamma   90.00
#
_symmetry.space_group_name_H-M   'P 1'
#
loop_
_entity.id
_entity.type
_entity.pdbx_description
1 polymer ?
#
loop_
_entity_poly.entity_id
_entity_poly.type
_entity_poly.pdbx_seq_one_letter_code
_entity_poly.pdbx_strand_id
1 'polypeptide(L)'
;GGGGGNGGVTVGAAVNFSGTAGGSAVAGIGGSGGGGGVGGVVINTVQAGDGEDGDSISTQGANSIGVLAQSLGGGGGNGGVTVAGAVSFAGNVSGAASVGVGGSGGLGGEGGSVTNTVTTNVTTHNTHSTGVVAQSLGGGGGNGSVAVSAVLTGAGKASGSAAVGVGGSGSGGGDGGEVFNHVLGAVNTQGEGSKGVFAQSLGGGGGDGGIAVGAGVSLSGKAGGAVGVGVGGSAADGGD
;
A
#
# COMPACT_ATOMS: atom_id res chain seq x y z
N GLY A 1 -9.12 4.77 -10.22
CA GLY A 1 -9.42 5.03 -8.80
C GLY A 1 -8.41 5.97 -8.16
N GLY A 2 -8.81 6.68 -7.13
CA GLY A 2 -7.88 7.52 -6.35
C GLY A 2 -7.05 6.67 -5.38
N GLY A 3 -5.81 7.08 -5.10
CA GLY A 3 -4.97 6.41 -4.10
C GLY A 3 -5.48 6.65 -2.66
N GLY A 4 -5.25 5.69 -1.77
CA GLY A 4 -5.53 5.81 -0.34
C GLY A 4 -4.55 6.75 0.37
N GLY A 5 -5.03 7.47 1.37
CA GLY A 5 -4.18 8.31 2.22
C GLY A 5 -3.34 7.49 3.19
N ASN A 6 -2.14 7.96 3.52
CA ASN A 6 -1.29 7.29 4.51
C ASN A 6 -1.80 7.50 5.94
N GLY A 7 -1.53 6.55 6.82
CA GLY A 7 -1.81 6.65 8.25
C GLY A 7 -0.95 7.71 8.96
N GLY A 8 -1.50 8.29 10.01
CA GLY A 8 -0.80 9.31 10.80
C GLY A 8 0.30 8.75 11.70
N VAL A 9 1.32 9.57 11.98
CA VAL A 9 2.41 9.25 12.91
C VAL A 9 1.96 9.47 14.36
N THR A 10 2.22 8.52 15.25
CA THR A 10 1.98 8.63 16.68
C THR A 10 3.31 8.65 17.45
N VAL A 11 3.50 9.67 18.28
CA VAL A 11 4.64 9.76 19.20
C VAL A 11 4.11 9.89 20.62
N GLY A 12 4.42 8.92 21.46
CA GLY A 12 4.06 8.91 22.87
C GLY A 12 5.32 8.94 23.75
N ALA A 13 5.34 9.80 24.76
CA ALA A 13 6.41 9.83 25.74
C ALA A 13 5.85 10.01 27.14
N ALA A 14 6.38 9.26 28.12
CA ALA A 14 6.11 9.46 29.53
C ALA A 14 7.40 9.51 30.34
N VAL A 15 7.52 10.46 31.25
CA VAL A 15 8.70 10.64 32.11
C VAL A 15 8.22 10.75 33.56
N ASN A 16 8.82 9.98 34.45
CA ASN A 16 8.57 10.03 35.88
C ASN A 16 9.86 10.12 36.68
N PHE A 17 9.91 11.03 37.64
CA PHE A 17 10.97 11.14 38.63
C PHE A 17 10.35 11.15 40.02
N SER A 18 10.76 10.24 40.89
CA SER A 18 10.19 10.08 42.24
C SER A 18 11.27 9.87 43.33
N GLY A 19 11.06 10.41 44.49
CA GLY A 19 11.97 10.24 45.63
C GLY A 19 12.00 8.82 46.19
N THR A 20 10.93 8.04 46.08
CA THR A 20 10.85 6.71 46.69
C THR A 20 10.45 5.61 45.67
N ALA A 21 9.29 5.71 45.10
CA ALA A 21 8.78 4.75 44.09
C ALA A 21 8.18 5.49 42.92
N GLY A 22 8.48 5.06 41.70
CA GLY A 22 8.04 5.69 40.48
C GLY A 22 7.63 4.69 39.39
N GLY A 23 6.71 5.10 38.51
CA GLY A 23 6.31 4.34 37.38
C GLY A 23 5.86 5.21 36.18
N SER A 24 6.09 4.76 34.98
CA SER A 24 5.55 5.38 33.75
C SER A 24 5.06 4.32 32.77
N ALA A 25 3.99 4.67 32.04
CA ALA A 25 3.46 3.78 31.02
C ALA A 25 3.06 4.61 29.76
N VAL A 26 3.36 4.06 28.59
CA VAL A 26 3.01 4.67 27.31
C VAL A 26 2.47 3.63 26.35
N ALA A 27 1.40 3.96 25.67
CA ALA A 27 0.89 3.19 24.54
C ALA A 27 0.73 4.10 23.33
N GLY A 28 1.20 3.65 22.17
CA GLY A 28 1.06 4.33 20.91
C GLY A 28 0.51 3.37 19.86
N ILE A 29 -0.43 3.85 19.04
CA ILE A 29 -1.00 3.10 17.92
C ILE A 29 -0.91 3.99 16.68
N GLY A 30 -0.23 3.53 15.64
CA GLY A 30 -0.16 4.20 14.36
C GLY A 30 -1.50 4.13 13.61
N GLY A 31 -1.80 5.17 12.87
CA GLY A 31 -2.99 5.23 12.03
C GLY A 31 -2.92 4.23 10.88
N SER A 32 -4.05 3.64 10.48
CA SER A 32 -4.11 2.79 9.29
C SER A 32 -4.09 3.60 8.01
N GLY A 33 -3.53 3.05 6.95
CA GLY A 33 -3.67 3.57 5.60
C GLY A 33 -5.10 3.45 5.09
N GLY A 34 -5.49 4.41 4.25
CA GLY A 34 -6.79 4.37 3.57
C GLY A 34 -6.77 3.39 2.39
N GLY A 35 -7.90 2.80 2.07
CA GLY A 35 -8.04 1.96 0.88
C GLY A 35 -7.95 2.76 -0.41
N GLY A 36 -7.46 2.13 -1.48
CA GLY A 36 -7.51 2.66 -2.83
C GLY A 36 -8.94 2.69 -3.38
N GLY A 37 -9.24 3.67 -4.21
CA GLY A 37 -10.51 3.73 -4.90
C GLY A 37 -10.61 2.71 -6.02
N VAL A 38 -11.77 2.11 -6.22
CA VAL A 38 -12.03 1.19 -7.32
C VAL A 38 -11.98 1.91 -8.68
N GLY A 39 -11.54 1.21 -9.72
CA GLY A 39 -11.63 1.64 -11.10
C GLY A 39 -13.09 1.69 -11.57
N GLY A 40 -13.42 2.67 -12.38
CA GLY A 40 -14.77 2.77 -12.97
C GLY A 40 -14.97 1.73 -14.06
N VAL A 41 -16.21 1.34 -14.29
CA VAL A 41 -16.62 0.54 -15.46
C VAL A 41 -16.36 1.35 -16.73
N VAL A 42 -15.71 0.73 -17.72
CA VAL A 42 -15.43 1.35 -19.02
C VAL A 42 -16.22 0.63 -20.10
N ILE A 43 -17.07 1.37 -20.79
CA ILE A 43 -17.75 0.89 -22.00
C ILE A 43 -17.31 1.82 -23.14
N ASN A 44 -16.52 1.28 -24.04
CA ASN A 44 -16.03 2.00 -25.20
C ASN A 44 -16.60 1.37 -26.47
N THR A 45 -17.20 2.18 -27.32
CA THR A 45 -17.72 1.74 -28.62
C THR A 45 -17.17 2.68 -29.70
N VAL A 46 -16.39 2.11 -30.58
CA VAL A 46 -15.80 2.81 -31.73
C VAL A 46 -16.38 2.23 -33.00
N GLN A 47 -17.11 3.06 -33.74
CA GLN A 47 -17.79 2.66 -34.98
C GLN A 47 -17.30 3.52 -36.14
N ALA A 48 -17.36 2.98 -37.34
CA ALA A 48 -17.20 3.79 -38.54
C ALA A 48 -18.34 4.81 -38.59
N GLY A 49 -18.05 6.02 -39.06
CA GLY A 49 -19.07 7.01 -39.37
C GLY A 49 -19.89 6.62 -40.63
N ASP A 50 -20.93 7.35 -40.88
CA ASP A 50 -21.78 7.16 -42.10
C ASP A 50 -21.13 7.77 -43.37
N GLY A 51 -19.85 8.08 -43.33
CA GLY A 51 -19.10 8.69 -44.45
C GLY A 51 -18.81 7.70 -45.59
N GLU A 52 -18.83 8.20 -46.84
CA GLU A 52 -18.59 7.39 -48.08
C GLU A 52 -17.17 6.80 -48.16
N ASP A 53 -16.19 7.28 -47.36
CA ASP A 53 -14.78 6.89 -47.44
C ASP A 53 -14.35 5.84 -46.41
N GLY A 54 -15.27 5.16 -45.75
CA GLY A 54 -14.98 4.07 -44.79
C GLY A 54 -14.06 4.56 -43.67
N ASP A 55 -14.61 5.30 -42.72
CA ASP A 55 -13.85 5.84 -41.57
C ASP A 55 -12.94 4.81 -40.95
N SER A 56 -11.70 5.17 -40.78
CA SER A 56 -10.68 4.32 -40.13
C SER A 56 -9.83 5.15 -39.16
N ILE A 57 -9.37 4.49 -38.12
CA ILE A 57 -8.38 5.09 -37.22
C ILE A 57 -6.99 4.84 -37.78
N SER A 58 -6.22 5.90 -37.96
CA SER A 58 -4.83 5.80 -38.44
C SER A 58 -3.89 6.58 -37.53
N THR A 59 -2.82 5.93 -37.05
CA THR A 59 -1.77 6.57 -36.26
C THR A 59 -0.43 6.48 -36.99
N GLN A 60 0.31 7.59 -37.00
CA GLN A 60 1.59 7.74 -37.72
C GLN A 60 2.80 7.78 -36.74
N GLY A 61 2.59 7.98 -35.44
CA GLY A 61 3.68 8.10 -34.47
C GLY A 61 4.20 6.76 -33.99
N ALA A 62 5.47 6.69 -33.59
CA ALA A 62 5.98 5.56 -32.82
C ALA A 62 5.36 5.51 -31.42
N ASN A 63 5.22 4.32 -30.85
CA ASN A 63 4.58 4.09 -29.53
C ASN A 63 3.13 4.59 -29.48
N SER A 64 2.43 4.63 -30.58
CA SER A 64 1.04 5.07 -30.65
C SER A 64 0.07 3.94 -30.32
N ILE A 65 -1.11 4.32 -29.82
CA ILE A 65 -2.23 3.39 -29.61
C ILE A 65 -3.41 3.90 -30.46
N GLY A 66 -3.99 3.03 -31.28
CA GLY A 66 -5.16 3.38 -32.07
C GLY A 66 -6.41 3.55 -31.21
N VAL A 67 -6.75 2.55 -30.41
CA VAL A 67 -7.87 2.57 -29.46
C VAL A 67 -7.39 2.09 -28.10
N LEU A 68 -7.69 2.84 -27.03
CA LEU A 68 -7.39 2.47 -25.66
C LEU A 68 -8.65 2.55 -24.79
N ALA A 69 -9.03 1.42 -24.19
CA ALA A 69 -10.03 1.35 -23.13
C ALA A 69 -9.35 0.82 -21.86
N GLN A 70 -9.32 1.61 -20.77
CA GLN A 70 -8.56 1.27 -19.58
C GLN A 70 -9.31 1.62 -18.29
N SER A 71 -9.31 0.68 -17.33
CA SER A 71 -9.75 0.92 -15.95
C SER A 71 -8.61 0.63 -14.98
N LEU A 72 -8.41 1.54 -14.03
CA LEU A 72 -7.32 1.48 -13.05
C LEU A 72 -7.87 1.59 -11.61
N GLY A 73 -7.59 0.61 -10.79
CA GLY A 73 -7.75 0.69 -9.34
C GLY A 73 -6.67 1.58 -8.70
N GLY A 74 -7.01 2.27 -7.64
CA GLY A 74 -6.08 3.11 -6.88
C GLY A 74 -5.24 2.29 -5.89
N GLY A 75 -4.00 2.67 -5.63
CA GLY A 75 -3.17 2.04 -4.62
C GLY A 75 -3.66 2.32 -3.19
N GLY A 76 -3.51 1.37 -2.28
CA GLY A 76 -3.73 1.56 -0.85
C GLY A 76 -2.67 2.46 -0.21
N GLY A 77 -3.04 3.19 0.84
CA GLY A 77 -2.10 4.01 1.62
C GLY A 77 -1.29 3.19 2.61
N ASN A 78 -0.11 3.65 2.98
CA ASN A 78 0.72 2.97 3.98
C ASN A 78 0.23 3.22 5.41
N GLY A 79 0.53 2.32 6.32
CA GLY A 79 0.28 2.50 7.74
C GLY A 79 1.12 3.62 8.36
N GLY A 80 0.69 4.17 9.46
CA GLY A 80 1.35 5.23 10.20
C GLY A 80 2.38 4.72 11.21
N VAL A 81 3.50 5.38 11.35
CA VAL A 81 4.60 5.04 12.25
C VAL A 81 4.24 5.31 13.71
N THR A 82 4.67 4.43 14.63
CA THR A 82 4.55 4.64 16.07
C THR A 82 5.90 4.69 16.72
N VAL A 83 6.09 5.69 17.58
CA VAL A 83 7.23 5.78 18.50
C VAL A 83 6.69 5.97 19.92
N ALA A 84 6.96 5.02 20.81
CA ALA A 84 6.54 5.07 22.20
C ALA A 84 7.74 4.97 23.15
N GLY A 85 7.90 5.93 24.06
CA GLY A 85 9.02 5.99 25.00
C GLY A 85 8.58 6.20 26.43
N ALA A 86 9.07 5.40 27.39
CA ALA A 86 8.81 5.59 28.80
C ALA A 86 10.11 5.67 29.57
N VAL A 87 10.24 6.68 30.46
CA VAL A 87 11.39 6.86 31.33
C VAL A 87 10.91 6.99 32.75
N SER A 88 11.49 6.22 33.70
CA SER A 88 11.17 6.31 35.11
C SER A 88 12.41 6.17 35.99
N PHE A 89 12.64 7.15 36.87
CA PHE A 89 13.69 7.11 37.86
C PHE A 89 13.11 7.31 39.27
N ALA A 90 13.55 6.47 40.23
CA ALA A 90 13.11 6.57 41.58
C ALA A 90 14.23 6.26 42.60
N GLY A 91 14.11 6.76 43.85
CA GLY A 91 15.10 6.52 44.90
C GLY A 91 15.20 5.04 45.31
N ASN A 92 14.10 4.31 45.40
CA ASN A 92 14.07 2.91 45.80
C ASN A 92 13.61 1.96 44.70
N VAL A 93 12.42 2.16 44.15
CA VAL A 93 11.81 1.23 43.19
C VAL A 93 11.27 1.99 41.99
N SER A 94 11.60 1.55 40.77
CA SER A 94 11.14 2.15 39.52
C SER A 94 10.62 1.11 38.57
N GLY A 95 9.53 1.40 37.89
CA GLY A 95 9.00 0.56 36.81
C GLY A 95 8.53 1.39 35.62
N ALA A 96 8.71 0.88 34.40
CA ALA A 96 8.12 1.51 33.24
C ALA A 96 7.73 0.48 32.17
N ALA A 97 6.67 0.82 31.43
CA ALA A 97 6.19 0.02 30.30
C ALA A 97 5.92 0.91 29.08
N SER A 98 6.25 0.39 27.91
CA SER A 98 5.93 1.03 26.65
C SER A 98 5.39 0.01 25.66
N VAL A 99 4.30 0.34 24.99
CA VAL A 99 3.73 -0.47 23.91
C VAL A 99 3.55 0.41 22.67
N GLY A 100 4.11 -0.03 21.56
CA GLY A 100 3.94 0.61 20.26
C GLY A 100 3.34 -0.38 19.28
N VAL A 101 2.28 0.02 18.57
CA VAL A 101 1.67 -0.76 17.49
C VAL A 101 1.71 0.08 16.22
N GLY A 102 2.37 -0.41 15.19
CA GLY A 102 2.40 0.20 13.87
C GLY A 102 1.03 0.12 13.17
N GLY A 103 0.72 1.11 12.37
CA GLY A 103 -0.51 1.12 11.58
C GLY A 103 -0.47 0.12 10.42
N SER A 104 -1.60 -0.45 10.05
CA SER A 104 -1.73 -1.33 8.89
C SER A 104 -1.83 -0.53 7.60
N GLY A 105 -1.39 -1.11 6.48
CA GLY A 105 -1.66 -0.60 5.15
C GLY A 105 -3.15 -0.61 4.80
N GLY A 106 -3.52 0.13 3.75
CA GLY A 106 -4.85 0.11 3.16
C GLY A 106 -4.92 -0.85 1.96
N LEU A 107 -6.08 -1.42 1.70
CA LEU A 107 -6.31 -2.30 0.55
C LEU A 107 -6.12 -1.53 -0.77
N GLY A 108 -5.58 -2.21 -1.79
CA GLY A 108 -5.64 -1.75 -3.17
C GLY A 108 -7.07 -1.72 -3.69
N GLY A 109 -7.39 -0.77 -4.56
CA GLY A 109 -8.69 -0.71 -5.24
C GLY A 109 -8.74 -1.69 -6.41
N GLU A 110 -9.86 -2.32 -6.63
CA GLU A 110 -10.09 -3.19 -7.79
C GLU A 110 -10.09 -2.41 -9.12
N GLY A 111 -9.67 -3.04 -10.20
CA GLY A 111 -9.92 -2.57 -11.55
C GLY A 111 -11.38 -2.76 -11.92
N GLY A 112 -11.99 -1.79 -12.60
CA GLY A 112 -13.36 -1.92 -13.09
C GLY A 112 -13.42 -2.77 -14.38
N SER A 113 -14.58 -3.32 -14.68
CA SER A 113 -14.77 -4.05 -15.94
C SER A 113 -14.59 -3.13 -17.15
N VAL A 114 -13.99 -3.71 -18.22
CA VAL A 114 -13.76 -3.00 -19.48
C VAL A 114 -14.43 -3.75 -20.62
N THR A 115 -15.38 -3.10 -21.26
CA THR A 115 -15.99 -3.58 -22.52
C THR A 115 -15.59 -2.64 -23.64
N ASN A 116 -14.80 -3.13 -24.58
CA ASN A 116 -14.32 -2.38 -25.74
C ASN A 116 -14.84 -3.04 -27.02
N THR A 117 -15.63 -2.30 -27.78
CA THR A 117 -16.17 -2.74 -29.07
C THR A 117 -15.64 -1.83 -30.19
N VAL A 118 -14.92 -2.39 -31.14
CA VAL A 118 -14.34 -1.65 -32.27
C VAL A 118 -14.82 -2.26 -33.57
N THR A 119 -15.65 -1.54 -34.32
CA THR A 119 -16.20 -2.00 -35.61
C THR A 119 -15.52 -1.32 -36.80
N THR A 120 -14.76 -0.25 -36.57
CA THR A 120 -13.99 0.44 -37.58
C THR A 120 -12.61 -0.20 -37.79
N ASN A 121 -11.97 0.08 -38.93
CA ASN A 121 -10.61 -0.36 -39.19
C ASN A 121 -9.60 0.48 -38.41
N VAL A 122 -8.53 -0.16 -37.93
CA VAL A 122 -7.45 0.52 -37.19
C VAL A 122 -6.11 0.21 -37.82
N THR A 123 -5.37 1.25 -38.20
CA THR A 123 -4.02 1.11 -38.78
C THR A 123 -3.01 1.90 -37.97
N THR A 124 -1.89 1.26 -37.61
CA THR A 124 -0.74 1.93 -36.98
C THR A 124 0.50 1.73 -37.84
N HIS A 125 1.25 2.81 -38.12
CA HIS A 125 2.30 2.80 -39.15
C HIS A 125 3.73 2.72 -38.61
N ASN A 126 3.97 2.93 -37.30
CA ASN A 126 5.32 3.05 -36.79
C ASN A 126 5.63 2.06 -35.69
N THR A 127 6.91 1.99 -35.28
CA THR A 127 7.44 1.02 -34.32
C THR A 127 6.74 1.07 -32.96
N HIS A 128 6.61 -0.09 -32.31
CA HIS A 128 6.04 -0.27 -30.96
C HIS A 128 4.63 0.29 -30.80
N SER A 129 3.87 0.35 -31.87
CA SER A 129 2.50 0.87 -31.86
C SER A 129 1.48 -0.26 -31.69
N THR A 130 0.41 0.00 -30.94
CA THR A 130 -0.63 -1.00 -30.70
C THR A 130 -1.95 -0.55 -31.34
N GLY A 131 -2.60 -1.45 -32.07
CA GLY A 131 -3.87 -1.13 -32.74
C GLY A 131 -4.99 -0.90 -31.71
N VAL A 132 -5.35 -1.92 -30.96
CA VAL A 132 -6.45 -1.86 -29.98
C VAL A 132 -6.00 -2.41 -28.64
N VAL A 133 -6.23 -1.66 -27.56
CA VAL A 133 -5.93 -2.03 -26.17
C VAL A 133 -7.18 -1.99 -25.31
N ALA A 134 -7.44 -3.06 -24.57
CA ALA A 134 -8.42 -3.09 -23.50
C ALA A 134 -7.75 -3.60 -22.23
N GLN A 135 -7.81 -2.84 -21.12
CA GLN A 135 -7.04 -3.17 -19.93
C GLN A 135 -7.76 -2.83 -18.64
N SER A 136 -7.75 -3.76 -17.69
CA SER A 136 -8.17 -3.53 -16.31
C SER A 136 -7.03 -3.86 -15.35
N LEU A 137 -6.68 -2.93 -14.48
CA LEU A 137 -5.59 -3.06 -13.53
C LEU A 137 -6.08 -2.79 -12.10
N GLY A 138 -5.86 -3.74 -11.20
CA GLY A 138 -6.00 -3.54 -9.77
C GLY A 138 -4.88 -2.68 -9.19
N GLY A 139 -5.15 -1.96 -8.13
CA GLY A 139 -4.18 -1.14 -7.40
C GLY A 139 -3.37 -1.95 -6.40
N GLY A 140 -2.14 -1.58 -6.14
CA GLY A 140 -1.31 -2.23 -5.12
C GLY A 140 -1.82 -1.97 -3.69
N GLY A 141 -1.65 -2.95 -2.80
CA GLY A 141 -1.90 -2.78 -1.37
C GLY A 141 -0.87 -1.86 -0.70
N GLY A 142 -1.25 -1.25 0.41
CA GLY A 142 -0.37 -0.42 1.23
C GLY A 142 0.49 -1.24 2.18
N ASN A 143 1.66 -0.73 2.52
CA ASN A 143 2.58 -1.38 3.45
C ASN A 143 2.19 -1.14 4.91
N GLY A 144 2.47 -2.11 5.77
CA GLY A 144 2.52 -1.93 7.21
C GLY A 144 3.66 -0.99 7.62
N SER A 145 3.59 -0.48 8.84
CA SER A 145 4.54 0.53 9.28
C SER A 145 5.42 0.08 10.44
N VAL A 146 6.37 0.94 10.79
CA VAL A 146 7.33 0.73 11.85
C VAL A 146 6.73 1.08 13.22
N ALA A 147 6.97 0.22 14.22
CA ALA A 147 6.72 0.49 15.63
C ALA A 147 8.02 0.46 16.42
N VAL A 148 8.32 1.53 17.14
CA VAL A 148 9.46 1.61 18.04
C VAL A 148 8.95 1.81 19.47
N SER A 149 9.32 0.91 20.38
CA SER A 149 9.06 1.03 21.81
C SER A 149 10.37 1.02 22.59
N ALA A 150 10.59 2.02 23.42
CA ALA A 150 11.78 2.11 24.23
C ALA A 150 11.44 2.43 25.72
N VAL A 151 12.10 1.75 26.64
CA VAL A 151 11.92 2.01 28.07
C VAL A 151 13.27 2.12 28.76
N LEU A 152 13.40 3.15 29.59
CA LEU A 152 14.54 3.33 30.49
C LEU A 152 14.06 3.47 31.94
N THR A 153 14.58 2.62 32.81
CA THR A 153 14.29 2.72 34.26
C THR A 153 15.56 2.79 35.08
N GLY A 154 15.49 3.49 36.20
CA GLY A 154 16.59 3.55 37.18
C GLY A 154 16.11 3.66 38.63
N ALA A 155 16.71 2.85 39.54
CA ALA A 155 16.38 2.91 40.97
C ALA A 155 17.54 2.48 41.87
N GLY A 156 17.55 2.96 43.12
CA GLY A 156 18.57 2.59 44.10
C GLY A 156 18.49 1.13 44.57
N LYS A 157 17.31 0.53 44.57
CA LYS A 157 17.10 -0.86 44.99
C LYS A 157 16.64 -1.79 43.87
N ALA A 158 15.49 -1.51 43.23
CA ALA A 158 14.96 -2.38 42.20
C ALA A 158 14.36 -1.59 41.04
N SER A 159 14.62 -2.03 39.83
CA SER A 159 13.98 -1.44 38.63
C SER A 159 13.55 -2.50 37.61
N GLY A 160 12.46 -2.25 36.90
CA GLY A 160 11.95 -3.10 35.86
C GLY A 160 11.47 -2.33 34.65
N SER A 161 11.83 -2.78 33.44
CA SER A 161 11.38 -2.18 32.22
C SER A 161 10.79 -3.21 31.23
N ALA A 162 9.67 -2.87 30.61
CA ALA A 162 9.09 -3.68 29.56
C ALA A 162 8.76 -2.82 28.30
N ALA A 163 9.31 -3.20 27.17
CA ALA A 163 9.02 -2.53 25.90
C ALA A 163 8.50 -3.53 24.89
N VAL A 164 7.34 -3.28 24.31
CA VAL A 164 6.73 -4.14 23.28
C VAL A 164 6.45 -3.32 22.03
N GLY A 165 6.99 -3.74 20.92
CA GLY A 165 6.70 -3.21 19.62
C GLY A 165 5.99 -4.26 18.76
N VAL A 166 4.94 -3.86 18.04
CA VAL A 166 4.26 -4.68 17.03
C VAL A 166 4.21 -3.90 15.73
N GLY A 167 4.84 -4.43 14.69
CA GLY A 167 4.80 -3.87 13.36
C GLY A 167 3.39 -3.92 12.75
N GLY A 168 3.07 -2.95 11.92
CA GLY A 168 1.81 -2.95 11.18
C GLY A 168 1.78 -4.00 10.07
N SER A 169 0.62 -4.50 9.72
CA SER A 169 0.47 -5.45 8.60
C SER A 169 0.33 -4.71 7.27
N GLY A 170 0.86 -5.30 6.20
CA GLY A 170 0.51 -4.94 4.85
C GLY A 170 -0.94 -5.28 4.52
N SER A 171 -1.45 -4.76 3.42
CA SER A 171 -2.80 -5.05 2.93
C SER A 171 -2.77 -5.54 1.49
N GLY A 172 -3.78 -6.31 1.11
CA GLY A 172 -3.88 -6.93 -0.20
C GLY A 172 -3.98 -5.94 -1.35
N GLY A 173 -3.50 -6.36 -2.53
CA GLY A 173 -3.76 -5.68 -3.78
C GLY A 173 -5.23 -5.81 -4.20
N GLY A 174 -5.67 -4.93 -5.07
CA GLY A 174 -6.98 -5.04 -5.72
C GLY A 174 -6.94 -5.96 -6.93
N ASP A 175 -8.03 -6.63 -7.22
CA ASP A 175 -8.15 -7.51 -8.38
C ASP A 175 -8.26 -6.71 -9.69
N GLY A 176 -7.87 -7.34 -10.82
CA GLY A 176 -8.22 -6.87 -12.15
C GLY A 176 -9.69 -7.16 -12.45
N GLY A 177 -10.34 -6.24 -13.14
CA GLY A 177 -11.72 -6.42 -13.60
C GLY A 177 -11.79 -7.23 -14.90
N GLU A 178 -12.98 -7.72 -15.24
CA GLU A 178 -13.23 -8.42 -16.51
C GLU A 178 -12.94 -7.53 -17.71
N VAL A 179 -12.30 -8.10 -18.74
CA VAL A 179 -11.98 -7.39 -19.98
C VAL A 179 -12.59 -8.11 -21.18
N PHE A 180 -13.55 -7.45 -21.82
CA PHE A 180 -14.15 -7.86 -23.09
C PHE A 180 -13.64 -6.94 -24.20
N ASN A 181 -12.82 -7.48 -25.11
CA ASN A 181 -12.30 -6.73 -26.25
C ASN A 181 -12.83 -7.34 -27.55
N HIS A 182 -13.87 -6.75 -28.10
CA HIS A 182 -14.59 -7.21 -29.28
C HIS A 182 -14.23 -6.35 -30.48
N VAL A 183 -13.38 -6.88 -31.38
CA VAL A 183 -12.87 -6.17 -32.54
C VAL A 183 -13.40 -6.84 -33.80
N LEU A 184 -14.23 -6.12 -34.55
CA LEU A 184 -14.83 -6.57 -35.82
C LEU A 184 -14.16 -5.92 -37.04
N GLY A 185 -13.59 -4.73 -36.89
CA GLY A 185 -12.81 -4.06 -37.92
C GLY A 185 -11.45 -4.72 -38.14
N ALA A 186 -10.84 -4.48 -39.30
CA ALA A 186 -9.49 -4.92 -39.58
C ALA A 186 -8.48 -4.12 -38.73
N VAL A 187 -7.52 -4.81 -38.09
CA VAL A 187 -6.43 -4.16 -37.37
C VAL A 187 -5.11 -4.44 -38.09
N ASN A 188 -4.47 -3.39 -38.57
CA ASN A 188 -3.22 -3.47 -39.32
C ASN A 188 -2.12 -2.68 -38.60
N THR A 189 -1.06 -3.35 -38.18
CA THR A 189 0.10 -2.73 -37.56
C THR A 189 1.34 -3.00 -38.37
N GLN A 190 2.03 -1.95 -38.85
CA GLN A 190 3.12 -2.03 -39.82
C GLN A 190 4.51 -1.91 -39.18
N GLY A 191 4.64 -1.41 -37.96
CA GLY A 191 5.91 -1.17 -37.31
C GLY A 191 6.46 -2.39 -36.56
N GLU A 192 7.78 -2.48 -36.47
CA GLU A 192 8.46 -3.49 -35.66
C GLU A 192 8.04 -3.39 -34.19
N GLY A 193 7.82 -4.54 -33.53
CA GLY A 193 7.41 -4.61 -32.13
C GLY A 193 5.97 -4.12 -31.84
N SER A 194 5.19 -3.89 -32.89
CA SER A 194 3.80 -3.46 -32.78
C SER A 194 2.85 -4.63 -32.48
N LYS A 195 1.75 -4.35 -31.76
CA LYS A 195 0.72 -5.34 -31.40
C LYS A 195 -0.60 -5.00 -32.08
N GLY A 196 -1.27 -5.97 -32.68
CA GLY A 196 -2.58 -5.75 -33.30
C GLY A 196 -3.64 -5.47 -32.23
N VAL A 197 -3.96 -6.48 -31.42
CA VAL A 197 -4.95 -6.41 -30.34
C VAL A 197 -4.33 -6.88 -29.05
N PHE A 198 -4.54 -6.12 -27.97
CA PHE A 198 -4.03 -6.41 -26.65
C PHE A 198 -5.15 -6.31 -25.61
N ALA A 199 -5.43 -7.40 -24.91
CA ALA A 199 -6.38 -7.44 -23.81
C ALA A 199 -5.67 -7.93 -22.55
N GLN A 200 -5.87 -7.25 -21.42
CA GLN A 200 -5.19 -7.58 -20.18
C GLN A 200 -6.05 -7.27 -18.96
N SER A 201 -6.08 -8.21 -18.01
CA SER A 201 -6.53 -7.99 -16.65
C SER A 201 -5.39 -8.37 -15.70
N LEU A 202 -5.04 -7.50 -14.78
CA LEU A 202 -3.99 -7.73 -13.79
C LEU A 202 -4.44 -7.25 -12.41
N GLY A 203 -4.24 -8.09 -11.41
CA GLY A 203 -4.31 -7.66 -10.02
C GLY A 203 -3.11 -6.84 -9.58
N GLY A 204 -3.27 -6.07 -8.54
CA GLY A 204 -2.21 -5.29 -7.91
C GLY A 204 -1.36 -6.13 -6.95
N GLY A 205 -0.13 -5.72 -6.68
CA GLY A 205 0.72 -6.37 -5.68
C GLY A 205 0.20 -6.16 -4.24
N GLY A 206 0.43 -7.13 -3.37
CA GLY A 206 0.20 -6.96 -1.93
C GLY A 206 1.23 -6.03 -1.28
N GLY A 207 0.92 -5.55 -0.09
CA GLY A 207 1.80 -4.70 0.71
C GLY A 207 2.70 -5.49 1.66
N ASP A 208 3.85 -4.94 1.99
CA ASP A 208 4.80 -5.52 2.93
C ASP A 208 4.36 -5.35 4.39
N GLY A 209 4.79 -6.28 5.24
CA GLY A 209 4.66 -6.14 6.69
C GLY A 209 5.60 -5.08 7.26
N GLY A 210 5.22 -4.52 8.40
CA GLY A 210 6.00 -3.52 9.11
C GLY A 210 7.08 -4.12 10.01
N ILE A 211 7.98 -3.27 10.47
CA ILE A 211 9.07 -3.61 11.39
C ILE A 211 8.70 -3.17 12.82
N ALA A 212 9.12 -3.95 13.80
CA ALA A 212 8.98 -3.58 15.21
C ALA A 212 10.30 -3.65 15.97
N VAL A 213 10.55 -2.66 16.82
CA VAL A 213 11.69 -2.63 17.71
C VAL A 213 11.18 -2.39 19.14
N GLY A 214 11.48 -3.32 20.04
CA GLY A 214 11.25 -3.17 21.47
C GLY A 214 12.58 -3.16 22.22
N ALA A 215 12.90 -2.10 22.97
CA ALA A 215 14.12 -1.98 23.74
C ALA A 215 13.84 -1.56 25.18
N GLY A 216 14.24 -2.37 26.14
CA GLY A 216 14.15 -2.07 27.57
C GLY A 216 15.54 -1.97 28.22
N VAL A 217 15.78 -0.94 29.01
CA VAL A 217 17.00 -0.79 29.82
C VAL A 217 16.61 -0.55 31.28
N SER A 218 17.18 -1.32 32.19
CA SER A 218 16.92 -1.23 33.64
C SER A 218 18.23 -1.10 34.40
N LEU A 219 18.38 -0.02 35.17
CA LEU A 219 19.53 0.31 35.97
C LEU A 219 19.15 0.29 37.46
N SER A 220 19.75 -0.61 38.26
CA SER A 220 19.44 -0.68 39.67
C SER A 220 20.64 -1.11 40.54
N GLY A 221 20.63 -0.69 41.79
CA GLY A 221 21.70 -1.04 42.73
C GLY A 221 21.66 -2.46 43.27
N LYS A 222 20.50 -3.14 43.26
CA LYS A 222 20.33 -4.49 43.78
C LYS A 222 19.65 -5.48 42.84
N ALA A 223 18.51 -5.12 42.21
CA ALA A 223 17.77 -6.00 41.32
C ALA A 223 17.20 -5.22 40.15
N GLY A 224 17.57 -5.59 38.92
CA GLY A 224 17.10 -4.97 37.69
C GLY A 224 16.68 -6.01 36.68
N GLY A 225 15.57 -5.77 35.97
CA GLY A 225 15.10 -6.59 34.89
C GLY A 225 14.63 -5.74 33.71
N ALA A 226 15.02 -6.11 32.50
CA ALA A 226 14.59 -5.43 31.29
C ALA A 226 14.10 -6.44 30.25
N VAL A 227 12.95 -6.17 29.64
CA VAL A 227 12.40 -6.99 28.56
C VAL A 227 12.09 -6.07 27.40
N GLY A 228 12.60 -6.43 26.22
CA GLY A 228 12.27 -5.79 24.95
C GLY A 228 11.76 -6.85 23.99
N VAL A 229 10.59 -6.65 23.42
CA VAL A 229 9.97 -7.56 22.45
C VAL A 229 9.58 -6.78 21.20
N GLY A 230 10.01 -7.26 20.05
CA GLY A 230 9.58 -6.75 18.75
C GLY A 230 8.92 -7.86 17.96
N VAL A 231 7.71 -7.62 17.47
CA VAL A 231 6.98 -8.55 16.60
C VAL A 231 6.73 -7.84 15.28
N GLY A 232 7.33 -8.34 14.19
CA GLY A 232 7.12 -7.82 12.84
C GLY A 232 5.66 -7.98 12.40
N GLY A 233 5.24 -7.14 11.48
CA GLY A 233 3.94 -7.27 10.82
C GLY A 233 3.97 -8.31 9.71
N SER A 234 2.80 -8.76 9.27
CA SER A 234 2.64 -9.67 8.13
C SER A 234 2.51 -8.91 6.81
N ALA A 235 3.08 -9.46 5.76
CA ALA A 235 2.77 -9.07 4.38
C ALA A 235 1.39 -9.60 3.97
N ALA A 236 0.87 -9.09 2.86
CA ALA A 236 -0.40 -9.52 2.30
C ALA A 236 -0.26 -9.90 0.81
N ASP A 237 -1.23 -10.67 0.32
CA ASP A 237 -1.24 -11.19 -1.04
C ASP A 237 -1.58 -10.10 -2.07
N GLY A 238 -1.17 -10.33 -3.32
CA GLY A 238 -1.62 -9.55 -4.46
C GLY A 238 -3.07 -9.86 -4.81
N GLY A 239 -3.67 -9.03 -5.66
CA GLY A 239 -4.95 -9.31 -6.31
C GLY A 239 -4.78 -10.25 -7.51
N ASP A 240 -5.88 -10.81 -7.99
CA ASP A 240 -5.99 -11.70 -9.15
C ASP A 240 -6.18 -10.93 -10.47
#